data_0b8a7032b56e93f4038475a898cec93b
#
_entry.id   0b8a7032b56e93f4038475a898cec93b
#
_cell.length_a   1.000
_cell.length_b   1.000
_cell.length_c   1.000
_cell.angle_alpha   90.00
_cell.angle_beta   90.00
_cell.angle_gamma   90.00
#
_symmetry.space_group_name_H-M   'P 1'
#
loop_
_entity.id
_entity.type
_entity.pdbx_description
1 polymer ?
#
loop_
_entity_poly.entity_id
_entity_poly.type
_entity_poly.pdbx_seq_one_letter_code
_entity_poly.pdbx_strand_id
1 'polypeptide(L)'
;ARIDGQIVFMENRRTGFENYLKKLEHPQSAFTTDQKIAALVMNANPFTLGHQYLVEKAAHENDLLHLFIVSEDTSLVPFKTRKQLVMEGTAQLDNICYHDSGPYIISNATFPSYFQKDENAVIESHALLDLTVFTKIARTLGITRRYVGEEPTSLVTGIYNQIMSEKLP
;
A
#
# COMPACT_ATOMS: atom_id res chain seq x y z
N ALA A 1 -12.78 6.81 12.45
CA ALA A 1 -12.44 8.09 11.79
C ALA A 1 -13.55 8.50 10.84
N ARG A 2 -13.78 9.79 10.66
CA ARG A 2 -14.74 10.35 9.69
C ARG A 2 -13.93 11.03 8.58
N ILE A 3 -14.22 10.71 7.31
CA ILE A 3 -13.51 11.20 6.14
C ILE A 3 -14.50 11.95 5.24
N ASP A 4 -14.19 13.21 4.92
CA ASP A 4 -15.00 14.12 4.09
C ASP A 4 -16.50 14.18 4.44
N GLY A 5 -16.85 13.89 5.71
CA GLY A 5 -18.22 13.89 6.18
C GLY A 5 -19.13 12.75 5.69
N GLN A 6 -18.69 11.97 4.73
CA GLN A 6 -19.48 10.92 4.08
C GLN A 6 -19.07 9.50 4.44
N ILE A 7 -17.78 9.27 4.74
CA ILE A 7 -17.23 7.95 5.02
C ILE A 7 -16.85 7.83 6.49
N VAL A 8 -17.25 6.74 7.14
CA VAL A 8 -16.90 6.45 8.53
C VAL A 8 -16.15 5.13 8.57
N PHE A 9 -14.85 5.18 8.91
CA PHE A 9 -14.06 4.00 9.22
C PHE A 9 -14.18 3.66 10.70
N MET A 10 -14.66 2.46 11.00
CA MET A 10 -14.84 1.95 12.35
C MET A 10 -14.04 0.66 12.55
N GLU A 11 -13.44 0.53 13.73
CA GLU A 11 -12.75 -0.68 14.15
C GLU A 11 -13.47 -1.29 15.35
N ASN A 12 -13.48 -2.61 15.45
CA ASN A 12 -13.99 -3.33 16.60
C ASN A 12 -13.01 -3.32 17.80
N ARG A 13 -11.78 -2.89 17.59
CA ARG A 13 -10.75 -2.70 18.62
C ARG A 13 -10.37 -1.24 18.75
N ARG A 14 -10.43 -0.70 19.97
CA ARG A 14 -10.20 0.72 20.24
C ARG A 14 -8.81 1.25 19.81
N THR A 15 -7.80 0.37 19.74
CA THR A 15 -6.40 0.70 19.41
C THR A 15 -5.86 -0.13 18.25
N GLY A 16 -6.71 -0.65 17.37
CA GLY A 16 -6.30 -1.54 16.30
C GLY A 16 -5.28 -0.89 15.36
N PHE A 17 -5.64 0.27 14.81
CA PHE A 17 -4.79 1.01 13.89
C PHE A 17 -3.52 1.55 14.57
N GLU A 18 -3.63 2.07 15.80
CA GLU A 18 -2.45 2.53 16.56
C GLU A 18 -1.44 1.39 16.80
N ASN A 19 -1.93 0.21 17.14
CA ASN A 19 -1.07 -0.98 17.31
C ASN A 19 -0.44 -1.43 15.99
N TYR A 20 -1.15 -1.27 14.87
CA TYR A 20 -0.60 -1.52 13.54
C TYR A 20 0.53 -0.55 13.23
N LEU A 21 0.33 0.76 13.43
CA LEU A 21 1.38 1.77 13.23
C LEU A 21 2.62 1.48 14.07
N LYS A 22 2.45 1.16 15.36
CA LYS A 22 3.57 0.79 16.24
C LYS A 22 4.35 -0.43 15.77
N LYS A 23 3.69 -1.39 15.09
CA LYS A 23 4.38 -2.55 14.50
C LYS A 23 5.17 -2.21 13.24
N LEU A 24 4.76 -1.16 12.52
CA LEU A 24 5.48 -0.67 11.35
C LEU A 24 6.72 0.14 11.75
N GLU A 25 6.71 0.79 12.92
CA GLU A 25 7.85 1.53 13.46
C GLU A 25 8.98 0.55 13.81
N HIS A 26 9.99 0.50 12.96
CA HIS A 26 11.22 -0.24 13.25
C HIS A 26 12.18 0.62 14.07
N PRO A 27 12.98 0.03 15.01
CA PRO A 27 13.97 0.77 15.80
C PRO A 27 15.05 1.50 14.98
N GLN A 28 15.20 1.15 13.70
CA GLN A 28 16.09 1.81 12.74
C GLN A 28 15.46 3.03 12.05
N SER A 29 14.24 3.41 12.39
CA SER A 29 13.50 4.53 11.78
C SER A 29 13.87 5.90 12.38
N ALA A 30 15.11 6.12 12.79
CA ALA A 30 15.62 7.47 12.98
C ALA A 30 15.87 8.08 11.60
N PHE A 31 14.80 8.52 10.93
CA PHE A 31 14.89 9.16 9.62
C PHE A 31 15.65 10.47 9.75
N THR A 32 16.68 10.65 8.95
CA THR A 32 17.27 11.97 8.72
C THR A 32 16.41 12.72 7.71
N THR A 33 16.28 14.03 7.85
CA THR A 33 15.44 14.89 6.99
C THR A 33 15.78 14.81 5.49
N ASP A 34 16.94 14.29 5.13
CA ASP A 34 17.44 14.23 3.75
C ASP A 34 17.25 12.85 3.10
N GLN A 35 16.76 11.85 3.83
CA GLN A 35 16.56 10.51 3.26
C GLN A 35 15.36 10.47 2.30
N LYS A 36 15.59 9.87 1.13
CA LYS A 36 14.54 9.55 0.15
C LYS A 36 13.89 8.25 0.55
N ILE A 37 12.71 8.34 1.15
CA ILE A 37 11.95 7.18 1.59
C ILE A 37 10.74 7.01 0.69
N ALA A 38 10.65 5.86 0.05
CA ALA A 38 9.55 5.52 -0.84
C ALA A 38 8.65 4.40 -0.29
N ALA A 39 7.46 4.33 -0.83
CA ALA A 39 6.56 3.19 -0.65
C ALA A 39 6.09 2.62 -1.97
N LEU A 40 5.84 1.32 -1.97
CA LEU A 40 5.16 0.60 -3.01
C LEU A 40 4.16 -0.36 -2.37
N VAL A 41 2.95 -0.41 -2.90
CA VAL A 41 1.90 -1.34 -2.47
C VAL A 41 1.55 -2.22 -3.65
N MET A 42 1.57 -3.55 -3.46
CA MET A 42 1.23 -4.48 -4.53
C MET A 42 0.43 -5.68 -4.03
N ASN A 43 -0.49 -6.12 -4.87
CA ASN A 43 -1.16 -7.40 -4.68
C ASN A 43 -0.30 -8.58 -5.14
N ALA A 44 0.48 -8.41 -6.22
CA ALA A 44 1.40 -9.39 -6.80
C ALA A 44 0.75 -10.78 -7.02
N ASN A 45 -0.33 -10.81 -7.77
CA ASN A 45 -1.16 -12.02 -7.98
C ASN A 45 -1.20 -12.50 -9.45
N PRO A 46 -0.15 -13.21 -9.92
CA PRO A 46 1.13 -13.52 -9.25
C PRO A 46 2.16 -12.39 -9.32
N PHE A 47 3.32 -12.59 -8.67
CA PHE A 47 4.48 -11.73 -8.84
C PHE A 47 5.09 -11.94 -10.23
N THR A 48 5.25 -10.86 -10.99
CA THR A 48 5.71 -10.87 -12.38
C THR A 48 6.98 -10.04 -12.56
N LEU A 49 7.64 -10.16 -13.73
CA LEU A 49 8.79 -9.33 -14.10
C LEU A 49 8.46 -7.82 -14.07
N GLY A 50 7.21 -7.44 -14.39
CA GLY A 50 6.76 -6.05 -14.26
C GLY A 50 6.75 -5.56 -12.82
N HIS A 51 6.31 -6.40 -11.88
CA HIS A 51 6.38 -6.11 -10.46
C HIS A 51 7.84 -6.00 -10.01
N GLN A 52 8.69 -6.93 -10.40
CA GLN A 52 10.12 -6.91 -10.07
C GLN A 52 10.78 -5.64 -10.56
N TYR A 53 10.60 -5.28 -11.83
CA TYR A 53 11.12 -4.04 -12.40
C TYR A 53 10.70 -2.79 -11.62
N LEU A 54 9.43 -2.71 -11.22
CA LEU A 54 8.91 -1.59 -10.43
C LEU A 54 9.57 -1.50 -9.06
N VAL A 55 9.78 -2.64 -8.39
CA VAL A 55 10.48 -2.71 -7.09
C VAL A 55 11.94 -2.29 -7.25
N GLU A 56 12.64 -2.84 -8.23
CA GLU A 56 14.04 -2.51 -8.51
C GLU A 56 14.21 -1.01 -8.80
N LYS A 57 13.35 -0.44 -9.65
CA LYS A 57 13.36 0.99 -9.94
C LYS A 57 13.15 1.81 -8.67
N ALA A 58 12.14 1.50 -7.89
CA ALA A 58 11.84 2.22 -6.66
C ALA A 58 12.98 2.11 -5.62
N ALA A 59 13.60 0.94 -5.49
CA ALA A 59 14.72 0.72 -4.59
C ALA A 59 15.97 1.51 -5.03
N HIS A 60 16.30 1.49 -6.32
CA HIS A 60 17.49 2.21 -6.84
C HIS A 60 17.38 3.74 -6.77
N GLU A 61 16.16 4.29 -6.84
CA GLU A 61 15.93 5.74 -6.81
C GLU A 61 15.81 6.33 -5.39
N ASN A 62 15.77 5.47 -4.35
CA ASN A 62 15.53 5.87 -2.97
C ASN A 62 16.48 5.18 -1.99
N ASP A 63 16.68 5.79 -0.82
CA ASP A 63 17.54 5.25 0.23
C ASP A 63 16.86 4.10 0.99
N LEU A 64 15.53 4.13 1.07
CA LEU A 64 14.71 3.10 1.70
C LEU A 64 13.39 2.92 0.94
N LEU A 65 13.01 1.67 0.70
CA LEU A 65 11.72 1.29 0.12
C LEU A 65 10.88 0.50 1.13
N HIS A 66 9.74 1.04 1.53
CA HIS A 66 8.70 0.31 2.24
C HIS A 66 7.81 -0.42 1.24
N LEU A 67 7.92 -1.74 1.17
CA LEU A 67 7.14 -2.59 0.27
C LEU A 67 6.01 -3.28 1.02
N PHE A 68 4.78 -2.82 0.76
CA PHE A 68 3.56 -3.39 1.34
C PHE A 68 2.97 -4.45 0.42
N ILE A 69 2.76 -5.64 0.94
CA ILE A 69 2.12 -6.74 0.21
C ILE A 69 0.68 -6.87 0.71
N VAL A 70 -0.28 -6.74 -0.21
CA VAL A 70 -1.71 -6.82 0.11
C VAL A 70 -2.03 -8.16 0.77
N SER A 71 -2.54 -8.08 2.01
CA SER A 71 -2.74 -9.25 2.87
C SER A 71 -4.04 -10.01 2.58
N GLU A 72 -4.96 -9.43 1.80
CA GLU A 72 -6.23 -10.08 1.47
C GLU A 72 -6.03 -11.38 0.68
N ASP A 73 -6.74 -12.41 1.09
CA ASP A 73 -6.63 -13.76 0.53
C ASP A 73 -7.77 -14.10 -0.46
N THR A 74 -8.37 -13.07 -1.06
CA THR A 74 -9.36 -13.18 -2.13
C THR A 74 -8.74 -13.40 -3.52
N SER A 75 -7.41 -13.43 -3.59
CA SER A 75 -6.63 -13.59 -4.81
C SER A 75 -6.44 -15.07 -5.17
N LEU A 76 -6.15 -15.34 -6.47
CA LEU A 76 -5.90 -16.69 -6.98
C LEU A 76 -4.69 -17.35 -6.28
N VAL A 77 -3.64 -16.57 -6.02
CA VAL A 77 -2.44 -17.02 -5.31
C VAL A 77 -2.56 -16.60 -3.84
N PRO A 78 -2.47 -17.55 -2.87
CA PRO A 78 -2.56 -17.25 -1.44
C PRO A 78 -1.51 -16.21 -0.98
N PHE A 79 -1.89 -15.39 -0.01
CA PHE A 79 -1.03 -14.32 0.52
C PHE A 79 0.37 -14.78 0.89
N LYS A 80 0.49 -15.91 1.62
CA LYS A 80 1.79 -16.45 2.03
C LYS A 80 2.70 -16.74 0.85
N THR A 81 2.15 -17.32 -0.22
CA THR A 81 2.89 -17.64 -1.45
C THR A 81 3.28 -16.36 -2.18
N ARG A 82 2.38 -15.39 -2.31
CA ARG A 82 2.67 -14.09 -2.94
C ARG A 82 3.79 -13.37 -2.20
N LYS A 83 3.73 -13.31 -0.89
CA LYS A 83 4.78 -12.70 -0.06
C LYS A 83 6.13 -13.37 -0.25
N GLN A 84 6.16 -14.71 -0.27
CA GLN A 84 7.38 -15.47 -0.50
C GLN A 84 7.98 -15.16 -1.88
N LEU A 85 7.18 -15.19 -2.95
CA LEU A 85 7.64 -14.90 -4.30
C LEU A 85 8.18 -13.46 -4.44
N VAL A 86 7.53 -12.49 -3.80
CA VAL A 86 8.03 -11.11 -3.78
C VAL A 86 9.38 -11.03 -3.08
N MET A 87 9.53 -11.63 -1.90
CA MET A 87 10.79 -11.61 -1.14
C MET A 87 11.92 -12.33 -1.87
N GLU A 88 11.64 -13.48 -2.50
CA GLU A 88 12.63 -14.22 -3.30
C GLU A 88 13.04 -13.44 -4.55
N GLY A 89 12.07 -12.86 -5.27
CA GLY A 89 12.34 -12.11 -6.50
C GLY A 89 13.01 -10.76 -6.30
N THR A 90 13.13 -10.28 -5.06
CA THR A 90 13.75 -8.99 -4.70
C THR A 90 14.87 -9.15 -3.66
N ALA A 91 15.31 -10.39 -3.40
CA ALA A 91 16.31 -10.72 -2.37
C ALA A 91 17.70 -10.07 -2.60
N GLN A 92 17.99 -9.62 -3.83
CA GLN A 92 19.21 -8.92 -4.21
C GLN A 92 19.24 -7.44 -3.75
N LEU A 93 18.09 -6.90 -3.28
CA LEU A 93 17.97 -5.52 -2.85
C LEU A 93 18.05 -5.44 -1.33
N ASP A 94 18.94 -4.65 -0.80
CA ASP A 94 19.26 -4.56 0.63
C ASP A 94 18.55 -3.41 1.36
N ASN A 95 17.90 -2.51 0.61
CA ASN A 95 17.21 -1.34 1.13
C ASN A 95 15.67 -1.48 1.13
N ILE A 96 15.14 -2.70 1.21
CA ILE A 96 13.70 -2.96 1.27
C ILE A 96 13.26 -3.35 2.68
N CYS A 97 12.22 -2.67 3.17
CA CYS A 97 11.49 -3.06 4.35
C CYS A 97 10.12 -3.65 3.95
N TYR A 98 9.92 -4.95 4.16
CA TYR A 98 8.69 -5.64 3.80
C TYR A 98 7.62 -5.51 4.88
N HIS A 99 6.41 -5.18 4.47
CA HIS A 99 5.26 -5.05 5.35
C HIS A 99 4.06 -5.85 4.84
N ASP A 100 3.30 -6.40 5.77
CA ASP A 100 1.96 -6.91 5.50
C ASP A 100 1.00 -5.71 5.56
N SER A 101 0.16 -5.53 4.51
CA SER A 101 -0.80 -4.41 4.48
C SER A 101 -1.85 -4.49 5.59
N GLY A 102 -2.08 -5.69 6.10
CA GLY A 102 -3.12 -5.93 7.08
C GLY A 102 -4.51 -5.49 6.58
N PRO A 103 -5.42 -5.14 7.49
CA PRO A 103 -6.75 -4.66 7.13
C PRO A 103 -6.80 -3.16 6.82
N TYR A 104 -5.65 -2.50 6.57
CA TYR A 104 -5.56 -1.04 6.50
C TYR A 104 -5.16 -0.47 5.14
N ILE A 105 -4.58 -1.28 4.23
CA ILE A 105 -4.20 -0.85 2.89
C ILE A 105 -4.74 -1.86 1.88
N ILE A 106 -5.57 -1.40 0.95
CA ILE A 106 -6.21 -2.22 -0.10
C ILE A 106 -6.77 -3.51 0.50
N SER A 107 -7.70 -3.35 1.42
CA SER A 107 -8.36 -4.45 2.13
C SER A 107 -9.86 -4.43 1.91
N ASN A 108 -10.56 -5.50 2.26
CA ASN A 108 -12.02 -5.52 2.26
C ASN A 108 -12.63 -4.48 3.23
N ALA A 109 -11.85 -3.95 4.18
CA ALA A 109 -12.29 -2.92 5.11
C ALA A 109 -12.09 -1.49 4.59
N THR A 110 -11.03 -1.23 3.81
CA THR A 110 -10.69 0.11 3.32
C THR A 110 -11.01 0.30 1.85
N PHE A 111 -10.88 -0.75 1.04
CA PHE A 111 -11.10 -0.67 -0.40
C PHE A 111 -11.76 -1.96 -0.96
N PRO A 112 -12.99 -2.30 -0.55
CA PRO A 112 -13.68 -3.50 -1.04
C PRO A 112 -13.86 -3.49 -2.56
N SER A 113 -14.08 -2.34 -3.20
CA SER A 113 -14.21 -2.21 -4.66
C SER A 113 -12.98 -2.68 -5.45
N TYR A 114 -11.80 -2.76 -4.82
CA TYR A 114 -10.61 -3.32 -5.47
C TYR A 114 -10.80 -4.79 -5.85
N PHE A 115 -11.62 -5.52 -5.09
CA PHE A 115 -11.88 -6.95 -5.27
C PHE A 115 -13.25 -7.24 -5.93
N GLN A 116 -14.08 -6.21 -6.14
CA GLN A 116 -15.44 -6.31 -6.66
C GLN A 116 -15.63 -5.34 -7.84
N LYS A 117 -16.65 -5.61 -8.67
CA LYS A 117 -17.03 -4.69 -9.76
C LYS A 117 -18.12 -3.75 -9.24
N ASP A 118 -17.72 -2.59 -8.78
CA ASP A 118 -18.61 -1.57 -8.25
C ASP A 118 -18.77 -0.37 -9.20
N GLU A 119 -19.75 0.49 -8.93
CA GLU A 119 -19.92 1.76 -9.62
C GLU A 119 -18.79 2.74 -9.31
N ASN A 120 -18.44 3.62 -10.25
CA ASN A 120 -17.30 4.55 -10.14
C ASN A 120 -17.33 5.40 -8.85
N ALA A 121 -18.49 5.92 -8.46
CA ALA A 121 -18.62 6.74 -7.24
C ALA A 121 -18.28 5.96 -5.94
N VAL A 122 -18.57 4.64 -5.94
CA VAL A 122 -18.22 3.76 -4.82
C VAL A 122 -16.71 3.51 -4.80
N ILE A 123 -16.10 3.27 -5.98
CA ILE A 123 -14.65 3.09 -6.13
C ILE A 123 -13.91 4.33 -5.63
N GLU A 124 -14.34 5.54 -6.02
CA GLU A 124 -13.77 6.82 -5.59
C GLU A 124 -13.81 6.98 -4.06
N SER A 125 -14.97 6.68 -3.46
CA SER A 125 -15.15 6.77 -2.01
C SER A 125 -14.22 5.82 -1.24
N HIS A 126 -14.10 4.57 -1.71
CA HIS A 126 -13.22 3.59 -1.11
C HIS A 126 -11.73 3.96 -1.31
N ALA A 127 -11.36 4.44 -2.50
CA ALA A 127 -10.00 4.91 -2.77
C ALA A 127 -9.61 6.07 -1.83
N LEU A 128 -10.52 7.02 -1.61
CA LEU A 128 -10.30 8.14 -0.70
C LEU A 128 -10.10 7.67 0.74
N LEU A 129 -10.87 6.69 1.20
CA LEU A 129 -10.70 6.09 2.53
C LEU A 129 -9.32 5.46 2.66
N ASP A 130 -8.96 4.58 1.71
CA ASP A 130 -7.69 3.86 1.72
C ASP A 130 -6.49 4.82 1.70
N LEU A 131 -6.51 5.83 0.84
CA LEU A 131 -5.46 6.85 0.75
C LEU A 131 -5.37 7.71 2.01
N THR A 132 -6.49 7.99 2.69
CA THR A 132 -6.48 8.72 3.96
C THR A 132 -5.80 7.91 5.06
N VAL A 133 -6.06 6.60 5.11
CA VAL A 133 -5.38 5.68 6.03
C VAL A 133 -3.89 5.59 5.66
N PHE A 134 -3.58 5.42 4.38
CA PHE A 134 -2.20 5.37 3.90
C PHE A 134 -1.40 6.63 4.23
N THR A 135 -2.01 7.82 4.14
CA THR A 135 -1.33 9.09 4.50
C THR A 135 -0.84 9.08 5.95
N LYS A 136 -1.58 8.49 6.88
CA LYS A 136 -1.14 8.35 8.27
C LYS A 136 0.03 7.38 8.40
N ILE A 137 0.00 6.27 7.65
CA ILE A 137 1.09 5.31 7.60
C ILE A 137 2.35 5.98 7.03
N ALA A 138 2.20 6.70 5.92
CA ALA A 138 3.30 7.42 5.27
C ALA A 138 3.98 8.42 6.20
N ARG A 139 3.19 9.19 6.96
CA ARG A 139 3.74 10.12 7.97
C ARG A 139 4.51 9.40 9.09
N THR A 140 4.00 8.27 9.55
CA THR A 140 4.65 7.47 10.60
C THR A 140 5.99 6.90 10.13
N LEU A 141 6.10 6.53 8.85
CA LEU A 141 7.29 5.92 8.26
C LEU A 141 8.21 6.92 7.53
N GLY A 142 7.89 8.21 7.53
CA GLY A 142 8.66 9.22 6.81
C GLY A 142 8.61 9.08 5.28
N ILE A 143 7.61 8.38 4.74
CA ILE A 143 7.46 8.16 3.30
C ILE A 143 7.12 9.48 2.60
N THR A 144 7.93 9.84 1.60
CA THR A 144 7.76 11.06 0.80
C THR A 144 7.40 10.77 -0.66
N ARG A 145 7.47 9.51 -1.10
CA ARG A 145 7.17 9.09 -2.47
C ARG A 145 6.40 7.78 -2.47
N ARG A 146 5.45 7.63 -3.40
CA ARG A 146 4.76 6.36 -3.65
C ARG A 146 4.89 5.98 -5.11
N TYR A 147 5.41 4.78 -5.35
CA TYR A 147 5.49 4.20 -6.68
C TYR A 147 4.24 3.38 -6.96
N VAL A 148 3.77 3.44 -8.20
CA VAL A 148 2.60 2.69 -8.68
C VAL A 148 2.87 2.14 -10.07
N GLY A 149 2.30 0.98 -10.35
CA GLY A 149 2.25 0.42 -11.69
C GLY A 149 1.03 0.96 -12.47
N GLU A 150 1.19 1.09 -13.76
CA GLU A 150 0.05 1.30 -14.66
C GLU A 150 -0.57 -0.05 -14.99
N GLU A 151 -1.89 -0.14 -14.81
CA GLU A 151 -2.70 -1.29 -15.23
C GLU A 151 -3.78 -0.78 -16.21
N PRO A 152 -3.43 -0.61 -17.48
CA PRO A 152 -4.31 0.05 -18.46
C PRO A 152 -5.63 -0.68 -18.69
N THR A 153 -5.72 -1.95 -18.31
CA THR A 153 -6.95 -2.76 -18.39
C THR A 153 -7.81 -2.73 -17.13
N SER A 154 -7.31 -2.15 -16.03
CA SER A 154 -8.02 -2.06 -14.75
C SER A 154 -8.59 -0.67 -14.51
N LEU A 155 -9.92 -0.54 -14.65
CA LEU A 155 -10.63 0.70 -14.35
C LEU A 155 -10.42 1.13 -12.89
N VAL A 156 -10.46 0.18 -11.95
CA VAL A 156 -10.29 0.45 -10.51
C VAL A 156 -8.91 1.02 -10.23
N THR A 157 -7.86 0.40 -10.80
CA THR A 157 -6.48 0.89 -10.66
C THR A 157 -6.31 2.28 -11.26
N GLY A 158 -6.92 2.54 -12.42
CA GLY A 158 -6.90 3.85 -13.07
C GLY A 158 -7.50 4.95 -12.18
N ILE A 159 -8.70 4.74 -11.65
CA ILE A 159 -9.38 5.67 -10.73
C ILE A 159 -8.54 5.86 -9.46
N TYR A 160 -8.04 4.79 -8.87
CA TYR A 160 -7.21 4.86 -7.67
C TYR A 160 -5.94 5.69 -7.89
N ASN A 161 -5.22 5.45 -8.99
CA ASN A 161 -4.00 6.19 -9.32
C ASN A 161 -4.29 7.69 -9.58
N GLN A 162 -5.42 8.01 -10.22
CA GLN A 162 -5.84 9.39 -10.42
C GLN A 162 -6.08 10.10 -9.09
N ILE A 163 -6.90 9.53 -8.21
CA ILE A 163 -7.20 10.12 -6.89
C ILE A 163 -5.93 10.24 -6.05
N MET A 164 -5.03 9.26 -6.15
CA MET A 164 -3.75 9.31 -5.47
C MET A 164 -2.90 10.50 -5.92
N SER A 165 -2.81 10.78 -7.23
CA SER A 165 -2.07 11.92 -7.76
C SER A 165 -2.64 13.28 -7.33
N GLU A 166 -3.94 13.33 -7.02
CA GLU A 166 -4.63 14.54 -6.55
C GLU A 166 -4.51 14.76 -5.02
N LYS A 167 -4.37 13.68 -4.25
CA LYS A 167 -4.47 13.70 -2.78
C LYS A 167 -3.14 13.53 -2.05
N LEU A 168 -2.16 12.89 -2.65
CA LEU A 168 -0.82 12.80 -2.07
C LEU A 168 0.04 13.96 -2.57
N PRO A 169 0.84 14.58 -1.68
CA PRO A 169 1.72 15.70 -2.01
C PRO A 169 2.86 15.30 -2.94
#